data_b655b4b386d30416dc0ef8f2be431eec
#
_entry.id   b655b4b386d30416dc0ef8f2be431eec
#
_cell.length_a   1.000
_cell.length_b   1.000
_cell.length_c   1.000
_cell.angle_alpha   90.00
_cell.angle_beta   90.00
_cell.angle_gamma   90.00
#
_symmetry.space_group_name_H-M   'P 1'
#
loop_
_entity.id
_entity.type
_entity.pdbx_description
1 polymer ?
#
loop_
_entity_poly.entity_id
_entity_poly.type
_entity_poly.pdbx_seq_one_letter_code
_entity_poly.pdbx_strand_id
1 'polypeptide(L)'
;MSFIKTVFPKFTVLLLLSFPPFSFCAADNPSDHDKITIIIGLAKFADQIESISEMTKTQSQKYIKTLQPEIAEKFAKTIEDSYSRINLIPVFSNSFRKNLNSNSISEVLKWLESDLGKKITTEEIAALTAENAASFKPTAFTSLPDERKKLVAKLIAAISAESFNEKIASEPIKAMMESQQNALPPKMKQKKEELDKKIEEMQKDAQKDYSTAIPSSIAFIYRNLTNEEFSKMIEFFESPAGKNFNSAVQTALLAALNSASAETGRGQASIIMLEISSLQNFCAN
;
A
#
# COMPACT_ATOMS: atom_id res chain seq x y z
N MET A 1 19.25 -13.08 3.37
CA MET A 1 19.16 -11.76 4.04
C MET A 1 18.84 -10.59 3.09
N SER A 2 19.16 -10.68 1.81
CA SER A 2 18.93 -9.61 0.83
C SER A 2 17.47 -9.49 0.33
N PHE A 3 16.63 -10.50 0.47
CA PHE A 3 15.32 -10.66 -0.15
C PHE A 3 14.29 -9.58 0.24
N ILE A 4 14.13 -9.32 1.52
CA ILE A 4 13.05 -8.47 1.99
C ILE A 4 13.34 -6.98 1.79
N LYS A 5 14.65 -6.60 1.76
CA LYS A 5 15.06 -5.24 1.36
C LYS A 5 14.65 -4.89 -0.09
N THR A 6 14.34 -5.90 -0.89
CA THR A 6 14.07 -5.73 -2.34
C THR A 6 12.58 -5.87 -2.67
N VAL A 7 11.78 -6.60 -1.88
CA VAL A 7 10.35 -6.85 -2.16
C VAL A 7 9.46 -5.73 -1.66
N PHE A 8 9.84 -5.05 -0.58
CA PHE A 8 9.09 -3.89 -0.11
C PHE A 8 9.70 -2.62 -0.70
N PRO A 9 8.90 -1.86 -1.46
CA PRO A 9 9.37 -0.69 -2.18
C PRO A 9 9.90 0.39 -1.26
N LYS A 10 10.99 1.03 -1.70
CA LYS A 10 11.46 2.31 -1.16
C LYS A 10 10.50 3.47 -1.47
N PHE A 11 9.29 3.17 -1.94
CA PHE A 11 8.26 4.15 -2.21
C PHE A 11 7.33 4.24 -1.02
N THR A 12 7.20 5.41 -0.49
CA THR A 12 6.10 5.82 0.36
C THR A 12 4.81 5.49 -0.37
N VAL A 13 4.11 4.44 0.05
CA VAL A 13 2.75 4.20 -0.39
C VAL A 13 1.90 5.27 0.26
N LEU A 14 1.94 6.45 -0.31
CA LEU A 14 0.98 7.48 0.01
C LEU A 14 -0.32 7.08 -0.66
N LEU A 15 -1.32 6.77 0.14
CA LEU A 15 -2.62 6.40 -0.35
C LEU A 15 -3.27 7.63 -0.97
N LEU A 16 -3.51 7.51 -2.23
CA LEU A 16 -3.96 8.56 -3.10
C LEU A 16 -5.35 8.21 -3.62
N LEU A 17 -6.24 9.17 -3.68
CA LEU A 17 -7.65 9.00 -3.92
C LEU A 17 -8.03 9.54 -5.31
N SER A 18 -8.54 8.73 -6.22
CA SER A 18 -8.74 9.12 -7.62
C SER A 18 -10.06 8.78 -8.32
N PHE A 19 -10.34 9.48 -9.44
CA PHE A 19 -11.60 9.45 -10.18
C PHE A 19 -11.59 9.34 -11.70
N PRO A 20 -12.60 8.68 -12.34
CA PRO A 20 -13.29 9.24 -13.48
C PRO A 20 -14.82 9.38 -13.29
N PRO A 21 -15.50 10.15 -14.16
CA PRO A 21 -16.91 10.37 -14.03
C PRO A 21 -17.69 9.14 -14.48
N PHE A 22 -18.48 8.55 -13.58
CA PHE A 22 -19.62 7.72 -13.95
C PHE A 22 -20.87 8.56 -13.71
N SER A 23 -21.67 8.76 -14.77
CA SER A 23 -23.03 9.27 -14.65
C SER A 23 -23.89 8.16 -14.04
N PHE A 24 -24.20 8.29 -12.78
CA PHE A 24 -25.22 7.45 -12.15
C PHE A 24 -26.60 8.09 -12.37
N CYS A 25 -27.55 7.34 -12.94
CA CYS A 25 -28.97 7.65 -12.81
C CYS A 25 -29.34 7.61 -11.33
N ALA A 26 -29.88 8.70 -10.83
CA ALA A 26 -30.36 8.81 -9.46
C ALA A 26 -31.45 7.78 -9.21
N ALA A 27 -31.15 6.78 -8.42
CA ALA A 27 -32.14 5.97 -7.73
C ALA A 27 -32.49 6.65 -6.40
N ASP A 28 -33.77 6.67 -6.06
CA ASP A 28 -34.26 7.26 -4.82
C ASP A 28 -33.52 6.66 -3.59
N ASN A 29 -32.79 7.48 -2.84
CA ASN A 29 -32.09 7.20 -1.58
C ASN A 29 -31.24 5.92 -1.56
N PRO A 30 -30.03 5.93 -2.12
CA PRO A 30 -29.12 4.78 -2.05
C PRO A 30 -28.77 4.40 -0.60
N SER A 31 -28.74 3.12 -0.32
CA SER A 31 -28.32 2.59 0.97
C SER A 31 -26.86 2.99 1.29
N ASP A 32 -26.45 2.94 2.56
CA ASP A 32 -25.05 3.19 2.94
C ASP A 32 -24.09 2.23 2.21
N HIS A 33 -24.52 1.00 1.93
CA HIS A 33 -23.75 0.05 1.13
C HIS A 33 -23.49 0.54 -0.31
N ASP A 34 -24.53 1.11 -0.95
CA ASP A 34 -24.42 1.66 -2.31
C ASP A 34 -23.52 2.91 -2.31
N LYS A 35 -23.70 3.79 -1.33
CA LYS A 35 -22.87 4.99 -1.16
C LYS A 35 -21.39 4.64 -0.96
N ILE A 36 -21.08 3.63 -0.14
CA ILE A 36 -19.71 3.17 0.04
C ILE A 36 -19.15 2.56 -1.26
N THR A 37 -19.96 1.86 -2.03
CA THR A 37 -19.56 1.35 -3.34
C THR A 37 -19.23 2.51 -4.30
N ILE A 38 -20.04 3.56 -4.28
CA ILE A 38 -19.76 4.79 -5.03
C ILE A 38 -18.45 5.42 -4.56
N ILE A 39 -18.21 5.56 -3.25
CA ILE A 39 -16.94 6.08 -2.68
C ILE A 39 -15.75 5.26 -3.19
N ILE A 40 -15.82 3.92 -3.14
CA ILE A 40 -14.76 3.03 -3.63
C ILE A 40 -14.47 3.29 -5.11
N GLY A 41 -15.50 3.43 -5.93
CA GLY A 41 -15.38 3.76 -7.35
C GLY A 41 -14.83 5.16 -7.59
N LEU A 42 -15.39 6.13 -6.88
CA LEU A 42 -14.99 7.52 -6.95
C LEU A 42 -13.54 7.71 -6.50
N ALA A 43 -13.08 7.08 -5.45
CA ALA A 43 -11.71 7.10 -4.99
C ALA A 43 -10.76 6.21 -5.82
N LYS A 44 -11.21 5.54 -6.87
CA LYS A 44 -10.42 4.67 -7.77
C LYS A 44 -9.45 3.74 -7.04
N PHE A 45 -9.86 3.20 -5.93
CA PHE A 45 -9.00 2.29 -5.17
C PHE A 45 -8.53 1.09 -6.00
N ALA A 46 -9.32 0.67 -6.99
CA ALA A 46 -8.92 -0.39 -7.89
C ALA A 46 -7.66 -0.06 -8.71
N ASP A 47 -7.56 1.18 -9.21
CA ASP A 47 -6.42 1.63 -10.03
C ASP A 47 -5.17 1.82 -9.15
N GLN A 48 -5.35 2.28 -7.91
CA GLN A 48 -4.27 2.39 -6.93
C GLN A 48 -3.72 1.03 -6.51
N ILE A 49 -4.61 0.07 -6.26
CA ILE A 49 -4.26 -1.30 -5.91
C ILE A 49 -3.52 -1.97 -7.09
N GLU A 50 -3.94 -1.72 -8.33
CA GLU A 50 -3.22 -2.17 -9.52
C GLU A 50 -1.80 -1.62 -9.57
N SER A 51 -1.64 -0.31 -9.32
CA SER A 51 -0.31 0.32 -9.28
C SER A 51 0.58 -0.28 -8.20
N ILE A 52 0.04 -0.59 -7.01
CA ILE A 52 0.76 -1.28 -5.94
C ILE A 52 1.16 -2.69 -6.38
N SER A 53 0.26 -3.43 -7.03
CA SER A 53 0.52 -4.76 -7.58
C SER A 53 1.70 -4.72 -8.56
N GLU A 54 1.63 -3.86 -9.58
CA GLU A 54 2.68 -3.73 -10.60
C GLU A 54 4.02 -3.27 -10.01
N MET A 55 3.99 -2.36 -9.06
CA MET A 55 5.19 -1.90 -8.37
C MET A 55 5.84 -3.02 -7.56
N THR A 56 5.06 -3.83 -6.85
CA THR A 56 5.55 -4.98 -6.08
C THR A 56 6.16 -6.04 -7.01
N LYS A 57 5.51 -6.35 -8.13
CA LYS A 57 6.05 -7.26 -9.17
C LYS A 57 7.39 -6.74 -9.71
N THR A 58 7.45 -5.48 -10.12
CA THR A 58 8.66 -4.87 -10.68
C THR A 58 9.83 -4.91 -9.70
N GLN A 59 9.58 -4.66 -8.44
CA GLN A 59 10.64 -4.64 -7.43
C GLN A 59 11.10 -6.03 -7.04
N SER A 60 10.19 -6.99 -6.98
CA SER A 60 10.53 -8.38 -6.71
C SER A 60 11.44 -8.98 -7.78
N GLN A 61 11.37 -8.51 -9.03
CA GLN A 61 12.21 -8.96 -10.13
C GLN A 61 13.72 -8.81 -9.86
N LYS A 62 14.12 -7.79 -9.10
CA LYS A 62 15.53 -7.60 -8.72
C LYS A 62 16.06 -8.75 -7.87
N TYR A 63 15.19 -9.27 -7.01
CA TYR A 63 15.54 -10.42 -6.16
C TYR A 63 15.39 -11.73 -6.90
N ILE A 64 14.33 -11.91 -7.65
CA ILE A 64 14.03 -13.10 -8.43
C ILE A 64 15.22 -13.46 -9.33
N LYS A 65 15.87 -12.47 -9.95
CA LYS A 65 17.09 -12.65 -10.76
C LYS A 65 18.29 -13.23 -10.01
N THR A 66 18.29 -13.22 -8.70
CA THR A 66 19.38 -13.82 -7.88
C THR A 66 19.12 -15.28 -7.49
N LEU A 67 17.95 -15.81 -7.83
CA LEU A 67 17.53 -17.17 -7.53
C LEU A 67 17.87 -18.12 -8.69
N GLN A 68 17.91 -19.42 -8.41
CA GLN A 68 17.94 -20.44 -9.45
C GLN A 68 16.68 -20.36 -10.32
N PRO A 69 16.76 -20.65 -11.64
CA PRO A 69 15.64 -20.39 -12.58
C PRO A 69 14.30 -21.01 -12.16
N GLU A 70 14.31 -22.27 -11.70
CA GLU A 70 13.09 -22.97 -11.30
C GLU A 70 12.45 -22.37 -10.03
N ILE A 71 13.29 -21.95 -9.07
CA ILE A 71 12.85 -21.27 -7.85
C ILE A 71 12.35 -19.88 -8.20
N ALA A 72 13.06 -19.19 -9.09
CA ALA A 72 12.74 -17.87 -9.58
C ALA A 72 11.34 -17.80 -10.18
N GLU A 73 10.98 -18.76 -11.03
CA GLU A 73 9.66 -18.83 -11.67
C GLU A 73 8.55 -19.06 -10.65
N LYS A 74 8.70 -20.06 -9.79
CA LYS A 74 7.71 -20.36 -8.72
C LYS A 74 7.51 -19.18 -7.80
N PHE A 75 8.60 -18.48 -7.47
CA PHE A 75 8.57 -17.33 -6.59
C PHE A 75 7.91 -16.12 -7.25
N ALA A 76 8.23 -15.86 -8.53
CA ALA A 76 7.59 -14.80 -9.31
C ALA A 76 6.07 -15.01 -9.37
N LYS A 77 5.64 -16.25 -9.67
CA LYS A 77 4.24 -16.62 -9.68
C LYS A 77 3.56 -16.44 -8.33
N THR A 78 4.23 -16.84 -7.24
CA THR A 78 3.68 -16.65 -5.88
C THR A 78 3.42 -15.18 -5.58
N ILE A 79 4.34 -14.28 -5.95
CA ILE A 79 4.14 -12.83 -5.76
C ILE A 79 3.02 -12.32 -6.66
N GLU A 80 3.03 -12.70 -7.93
CA GLU A 80 2.00 -12.28 -8.89
C GLU A 80 0.60 -12.67 -8.42
N ASP A 81 0.42 -13.92 -8.00
CA ASP A 81 -0.86 -14.42 -7.49
C ASP A 81 -1.25 -13.70 -6.19
N SER A 82 -0.33 -13.59 -5.21
CA SER A 82 -0.62 -12.98 -3.90
C SER A 82 -1.00 -11.51 -4.00
N TYR A 83 -0.28 -10.74 -4.81
CA TYR A 83 -0.50 -9.31 -5.01
C TYR A 83 -1.40 -9.00 -6.21
N SER A 84 -2.11 -9.98 -6.73
CA SER A 84 -3.05 -9.76 -7.83
C SER A 84 -4.22 -8.87 -7.38
N ARG A 85 -4.72 -8.07 -8.31
CA ARG A 85 -5.92 -7.25 -8.12
C ARG A 85 -7.11 -8.06 -7.61
N ILE A 86 -7.26 -9.29 -8.11
CA ILE A 86 -8.36 -10.19 -7.74
C ILE A 86 -8.31 -10.54 -6.26
N ASN A 87 -7.13 -10.66 -5.68
CA ASN A 87 -6.94 -10.97 -4.26
C ASN A 87 -6.95 -9.73 -3.36
N LEU A 88 -6.38 -8.62 -3.80
CA LEU A 88 -6.27 -7.41 -2.99
C LEU A 88 -7.58 -6.64 -2.85
N ILE A 89 -8.34 -6.44 -3.96
CA ILE A 89 -9.55 -5.60 -3.95
C ILE A 89 -10.64 -6.12 -3.01
N PRO A 90 -10.98 -7.41 -2.95
CA PRO A 90 -11.99 -7.89 -2.01
C PRO A 90 -11.61 -7.65 -0.55
N VAL A 91 -10.34 -7.89 -0.18
CA VAL A 91 -9.85 -7.67 1.20
C VAL A 91 -9.92 -6.19 1.55
N PHE A 92 -9.41 -5.33 0.66
CA PHE A 92 -9.50 -3.88 0.81
C PHE A 92 -10.94 -3.42 0.97
N SER A 93 -11.83 -3.77 0.03
CA SER A 93 -13.21 -3.31 0.00
C SER A 93 -13.99 -3.75 1.25
N ASN A 94 -13.80 -5.00 1.68
CA ASN A 94 -14.44 -5.52 2.90
C ASN A 94 -13.95 -4.80 4.16
N SER A 95 -12.65 -4.56 4.26
CA SER A 95 -12.09 -3.81 5.39
C SER A 95 -12.54 -2.35 5.38
N PHE A 96 -12.51 -1.69 4.21
CA PHE A 96 -12.97 -0.30 4.07
C PHE A 96 -14.43 -0.13 4.50
N ARG A 97 -15.33 -1.02 4.03
CA ARG A 97 -16.76 -0.99 4.41
C ARG A 97 -16.98 -1.11 5.92
N LYS A 98 -16.16 -1.91 6.59
CA LYS A 98 -16.25 -2.10 8.05
C LYS A 98 -15.78 -0.90 8.87
N ASN A 99 -14.86 -0.12 8.31
CA ASN A 99 -14.17 0.96 9.03
C ASN A 99 -14.67 2.36 8.68
N LEU A 100 -15.41 2.55 7.57
CA LEU A 100 -16.04 3.82 7.24
C LEU A 100 -17.36 3.97 7.98
N ASN A 101 -17.45 4.96 8.87
CA ASN A 101 -18.65 5.24 9.66
C ASN A 101 -19.77 5.83 8.79
N SER A 102 -21.00 5.39 9.03
CA SER A 102 -22.19 5.90 8.33
C SER A 102 -22.31 7.43 8.40
N ASN A 103 -21.98 8.02 9.53
CA ASN A 103 -22.03 9.48 9.72
C ASN A 103 -21.03 10.24 8.83
N SER A 104 -19.98 9.60 8.34
CA SER A 104 -18.97 10.23 7.47
C SER A 104 -19.27 10.12 5.99
N ILE A 105 -20.15 9.19 5.59
CA ILE A 105 -20.38 8.81 4.18
C ILE A 105 -20.80 10.02 3.34
N SER A 106 -21.76 10.80 3.82
CA SER A 106 -22.30 11.93 3.03
C SER A 106 -21.29 13.06 2.82
N GLU A 107 -20.47 13.37 3.85
CA GLU A 107 -19.41 14.37 3.72
C GLU A 107 -18.27 13.88 2.83
N VAL A 108 -17.89 12.61 2.95
CA VAL A 108 -16.89 11.99 2.08
C VAL A 108 -17.32 12.01 0.62
N LEU A 109 -18.59 11.63 0.33
CA LEU A 109 -19.15 11.72 -1.02
C LEU A 109 -19.09 13.14 -1.56
N LYS A 110 -19.62 14.12 -0.79
CA LYS A 110 -19.60 15.52 -1.18
C LYS A 110 -18.18 16.03 -1.47
N TRP A 111 -17.19 15.62 -0.65
CA TRP A 111 -15.80 15.95 -0.89
C TRP A 111 -15.29 15.36 -2.20
N LEU A 112 -15.48 14.07 -2.38
CA LEU A 112 -15.02 13.36 -3.56
C LEU A 112 -15.71 13.84 -4.85
N GLU A 113 -16.96 14.26 -4.81
CA GLU A 113 -17.71 14.82 -5.94
C GLU A 113 -17.35 16.29 -6.24
N SER A 114 -16.70 16.99 -5.32
CA SER A 114 -16.27 18.37 -5.53
C SER A 114 -15.20 18.48 -6.63
N ASP A 115 -15.11 19.65 -7.27
CA ASP A 115 -14.07 19.89 -8.29
C ASP A 115 -12.67 19.75 -7.72
N LEU A 116 -12.46 20.18 -6.46
CA LEU A 116 -11.17 20.03 -5.79
C LEU A 116 -10.88 18.56 -5.45
N GLY A 117 -11.85 17.82 -4.92
CA GLY A 117 -11.69 16.39 -4.67
C GLY A 117 -11.32 15.63 -5.94
N LYS A 118 -12.00 15.89 -7.05
CA LYS A 118 -11.70 15.33 -8.37
C LYS A 118 -10.30 15.69 -8.85
N LYS A 119 -9.91 16.96 -8.71
CA LYS A 119 -8.56 17.42 -9.07
C LYS A 119 -7.50 16.68 -8.26
N ILE A 120 -7.63 16.65 -6.94
CA ILE A 120 -6.70 15.97 -6.03
C ILE A 120 -6.52 14.52 -6.48
N THR A 121 -7.61 13.82 -6.64
CA THR A 121 -7.67 12.44 -7.08
C THR A 121 -6.94 12.22 -8.42
N THR A 122 -7.12 13.12 -9.38
CA THR A 122 -6.43 13.06 -10.68
C THR A 122 -4.92 13.21 -10.53
N GLU A 123 -4.46 14.16 -9.71
CA GLU A 123 -3.03 14.36 -9.43
C GLU A 123 -2.40 13.12 -8.78
N GLU A 124 -3.12 12.50 -7.91
CA GLU A 124 -2.71 11.31 -7.19
C GLU A 124 -2.47 10.13 -8.14
N ILE A 125 -3.40 9.82 -9.05
CA ILE A 125 -3.17 8.79 -10.07
C ILE A 125 -2.06 9.17 -11.03
N ALA A 126 -2.06 10.41 -11.48
CA ALA A 126 -1.01 10.87 -12.37
C ALA A 126 0.38 10.63 -11.76
N ALA A 127 0.53 10.82 -10.44
CA ALA A 127 1.78 10.57 -9.74
C ALA A 127 2.23 9.10 -9.75
N LEU A 128 1.28 8.15 -9.86
CA LEU A 128 1.57 6.71 -9.88
C LEU A 128 1.97 6.18 -11.27
N THR A 129 1.84 6.96 -12.32
CA THR A 129 2.27 6.53 -13.66
C THR A 129 3.78 6.33 -13.72
N ALA A 130 4.24 5.36 -14.52
CA ALA A 130 5.66 5.08 -14.68
C ALA A 130 6.48 6.31 -15.10
N GLU A 131 5.91 7.16 -15.96
CA GLU A 131 6.52 8.40 -16.44
C GLU A 131 6.73 9.41 -15.30
N ASN A 132 5.69 9.64 -14.49
CA ASN A 132 5.77 10.55 -13.35
C ASN A 132 6.65 9.97 -12.23
N ALA A 133 6.57 8.67 -11.95
CA ALA A 133 7.45 8.02 -10.99
C ALA A 133 8.93 8.17 -11.36
N ALA A 134 9.27 8.11 -12.65
CA ALA A 134 10.63 8.35 -13.14
C ALA A 134 11.08 9.83 -12.97
N SER A 135 10.15 10.77 -12.92
CA SER A 135 10.42 12.20 -12.71
C SER A 135 10.52 12.61 -11.22
N PHE A 136 10.23 11.71 -10.31
CA PHE A 136 10.32 11.97 -8.87
C PHE A 136 11.75 12.31 -8.42
N LYS A 137 11.88 13.40 -7.66
CA LYS A 137 13.15 13.83 -7.08
C LYS A 137 13.09 13.75 -5.56
N PRO A 138 13.99 13.01 -4.89
CA PRO A 138 14.03 12.94 -3.43
C PRO A 138 14.20 14.30 -2.73
N THR A 139 14.70 15.31 -3.45
CA THR A 139 14.89 16.68 -2.96
C THR A 139 13.72 17.63 -3.25
N ALA A 140 12.61 17.11 -3.77
CA ALA A 140 11.45 17.94 -4.15
C ALA A 140 10.96 18.84 -3.00
N PHE A 141 10.93 18.32 -1.77
CA PHE A 141 10.52 19.09 -0.59
C PHE A 141 11.49 20.22 -0.22
N THR A 142 12.80 19.97 -0.28
CA THR A 142 13.80 20.93 0.22
C THR A 142 13.85 22.20 -0.65
N SER A 143 13.47 22.11 -1.90
CA SER A 143 13.43 23.23 -2.85
C SER A 143 12.14 24.05 -2.81
N LEU A 144 11.15 23.66 -2.00
CA LEU A 144 9.88 24.39 -1.88
C LEU A 144 10.04 25.71 -1.10
N PRO A 145 9.20 26.73 -1.36
CA PRO A 145 9.03 27.88 -0.49
C PRO A 145 8.59 27.46 0.93
N ASP A 146 8.97 28.24 1.94
CA ASP A 146 8.70 27.89 3.36
C ASP A 146 7.21 27.76 3.68
N GLU A 147 6.37 28.58 3.05
CA GLU A 147 4.92 28.45 3.18
C GLU A 147 4.42 27.08 2.70
N ARG A 148 4.91 26.64 1.53
CA ARG A 148 4.56 25.33 0.98
C ARG A 148 5.07 24.17 1.83
N LYS A 149 6.28 24.30 2.40
CA LYS A 149 6.82 23.31 3.36
C LYS A 149 5.93 23.16 4.58
N LYS A 150 5.39 24.28 5.11
CA LYS A 150 4.46 24.25 6.25
C LYS A 150 3.16 23.52 5.89
N LEU A 151 2.63 23.73 4.70
CA LEU A 151 1.43 23.02 4.25
C LEU A 151 1.69 21.51 4.10
N VAL A 152 2.82 21.11 3.51
CA VAL A 152 3.22 19.71 3.41
C VAL A 152 3.32 19.07 4.80
N ALA A 153 3.97 19.74 5.76
CA ALA A 153 4.09 19.25 7.14
C ALA A 153 2.71 19.10 7.83
N LYS A 154 1.80 20.06 7.62
CA LYS A 154 0.43 19.97 8.14
C LYS A 154 -0.34 18.79 7.55
N LEU A 155 -0.23 18.57 6.24
CA LEU A 155 -0.89 17.42 5.60
C LEU A 155 -0.33 16.10 6.14
N ILE A 156 0.99 15.96 6.29
CA ILE A 156 1.64 14.78 6.88
C ILE A 156 1.00 14.45 8.24
N ALA A 157 0.83 15.47 9.09
CA ALA A 157 0.20 15.30 10.39
C ALA A 157 -1.29 14.94 10.29
N ALA A 158 -2.05 15.66 9.44
CA ALA A 158 -3.49 15.46 9.28
C ALA A 158 -3.85 14.04 8.81
N ILE A 159 -3.04 13.47 7.90
CA ILE A 159 -3.25 12.10 7.40
C ILE A 159 -2.45 11.05 8.17
N SER A 160 -1.74 11.42 9.23
CA SER A 160 -0.89 10.50 10.01
C SER A 160 0.11 9.71 9.15
N ALA A 161 0.68 10.36 8.14
CA ALA A 161 1.49 9.70 7.11
C ALA A 161 2.70 8.96 7.68
N GLU A 162 3.37 9.50 8.71
CA GLU A 162 4.55 8.87 9.33
C GLU A 162 4.19 7.55 10.00
N SER A 163 3.20 7.55 10.89
CA SER A 163 2.78 6.33 11.60
C SER A 163 2.19 5.28 10.66
N PHE A 164 1.53 5.71 9.59
CA PHE A 164 1.02 4.79 8.58
C PHE A 164 2.16 4.15 7.77
N ASN A 165 3.17 4.92 7.40
CA ASN A 165 4.35 4.38 6.71
C ASN A 165 5.15 3.42 7.59
N GLU A 166 5.26 3.67 8.89
CA GLU A 166 5.85 2.71 9.83
C GLU A 166 5.12 1.37 9.83
N LYS A 167 3.77 1.40 9.82
CA LYS A 167 2.96 0.19 9.75
C LYS A 167 3.14 -0.54 8.42
N ILE A 168 3.07 0.17 7.29
CA ILE A 168 3.30 -0.43 5.97
C ILE A 168 4.70 -1.04 5.85
N ALA A 169 5.71 -0.41 6.42
CA ALA A 169 7.06 -0.94 6.40
C ALA A 169 7.23 -2.18 7.29
N SER A 170 6.41 -2.37 8.30
CA SER A 170 6.62 -3.38 9.35
C SER A 170 5.62 -4.53 9.31
N GLU A 171 4.32 -4.25 9.25
CA GLU A 171 3.29 -5.28 9.41
C GLU A 171 3.26 -6.32 8.29
N PRO A 172 3.39 -5.95 6.99
CA PRO A 172 3.44 -6.94 5.91
C PRO A 172 4.66 -7.88 6.00
N ILE A 173 5.81 -7.37 6.42
CA ILE A 173 7.01 -8.18 6.67
C ILE A 173 6.73 -9.22 7.74
N LYS A 174 6.16 -8.80 8.86
CA LYS A 174 5.78 -9.67 9.96
C LYS A 174 4.78 -10.73 9.48
N ALA A 175 3.71 -10.33 8.80
CA ALA A 175 2.69 -11.23 8.28
C ALA A 175 3.28 -12.30 7.35
N MET A 176 4.21 -11.94 6.48
CA MET A 176 4.90 -12.86 5.57
C MET A 176 5.75 -13.86 6.34
N MET A 177 6.58 -13.39 7.26
CA MET A 177 7.53 -14.26 7.99
C MET A 177 6.82 -15.21 8.94
N GLU A 178 5.82 -14.73 9.69
CA GLU A 178 5.01 -15.56 10.57
C GLU A 178 4.22 -16.62 9.77
N SER A 179 3.64 -16.23 8.64
CA SER A 179 2.90 -17.15 7.78
C SER A 179 3.82 -18.21 7.16
N GLN A 180 5.02 -17.84 6.72
CA GLN A 180 6.04 -18.78 6.25
C GLN A 180 6.40 -19.79 7.35
N GLN A 181 6.72 -19.32 8.56
CA GLN A 181 7.08 -20.18 9.68
C GLN A 181 5.93 -21.11 10.07
N ASN A 182 4.69 -20.62 10.06
CA ASN A 182 3.52 -21.43 10.40
C ASN A 182 3.29 -22.57 9.40
N ALA A 183 3.60 -22.35 8.12
CA ALA A 183 3.46 -23.33 7.04
C ALA A 183 4.60 -24.38 6.99
N LEU A 184 5.74 -24.12 7.61
CA LEU A 184 6.87 -25.05 7.64
C LEU A 184 6.64 -26.19 8.65
N PRO A 185 7.17 -27.43 8.37
CA PRO A 185 7.20 -28.52 9.34
C PRO A 185 7.95 -28.14 10.63
N PRO A 186 7.62 -28.73 11.79
CA PRO A 186 8.20 -28.33 13.07
C PRO A 186 9.74 -28.37 13.10
N LYS A 187 10.35 -29.33 12.41
CA LYS A 187 11.82 -29.48 12.33
C LYS A 187 12.54 -28.37 11.55
N MET A 188 11.79 -27.63 10.75
CA MET A 188 12.29 -26.56 9.89
C MET A 188 11.96 -25.17 10.44
N LYS A 189 11.15 -25.08 11.48
CA LYS A 189 10.79 -23.81 12.11
C LYS A 189 12.00 -23.23 12.86
N GLN A 190 12.20 -21.93 12.69
CA GLN A 190 13.14 -21.17 13.51
C GLN A 190 12.58 -21.04 14.93
N LYS A 191 13.44 -20.85 15.90
CA LYS A 191 13.01 -20.49 17.26
C LYS A 191 12.33 -19.12 17.23
N LYS A 192 11.32 -18.97 18.09
CA LYS A 192 10.51 -17.75 18.11
C LYS A 192 11.38 -16.50 18.33
N GLU A 193 12.32 -16.56 19.25
CA GLU A 193 13.21 -15.44 19.59
C GLU A 193 14.11 -15.03 18.40
N GLU A 194 14.56 -16.00 17.61
CA GLU A 194 15.37 -15.75 16.40
C GLU A 194 14.51 -15.13 15.29
N LEU A 195 13.27 -15.59 15.15
CA LEU A 195 12.30 -15.05 14.21
C LEU A 195 11.96 -13.60 14.57
N ASP A 196 11.61 -13.34 15.83
CA ASP A 196 11.22 -12.02 16.32
C ASP A 196 12.36 -11.01 16.13
N LYS A 197 13.60 -11.40 16.47
CA LYS A 197 14.79 -10.56 16.23
C LYS A 197 14.99 -10.24 14.75
N LYS A 198 14.83 -11.23 13.89
CA LYS A 198 14.97 -11.06 12.44
C LYS A 198 13.89 -10.14 11.88
N ILE A 199 12.65 -10.27 12.35
CA ILE A 199 11.55 -9.37 11.99
C ILE A 199 11.89 -7.93 12.40
N GLU A 200 12.34 -7.73 13.65
CA GLU A 200 12.70 -6.40 14.17
C GLU A 200 13.84 -5.74 13.36
N GLU A 201 14.90 -6.48 13.06
CA GLU A 201 16.01 -5.97 12.24
C GLU A 201 15.53 -5.50 10.86
N MET A 202 14.63 -6.29 10.23
CA MET A 202 14.10 -5.96 8.92
C MET A 202 13.15 -4.77 8.94
N GLN A 203 12.34 -4.65 9.98
CA GLN A 203 11.47 -3.51 10.20
C GLN A 203 12.26 -2.21 10.39
N LYS A 204 13.32 -2.24 11.21
CA LYS A 204 14.22 -1.09 11.41
C LYS A 204 14.91 -0.64 10.11
N ASP A 205 15.34 -1.58 9.30
CA ASP A 205 15.95 -1.26 8.00
C ASP A 205 14.95 -0.63 7.02
N ALA A 206 13.71 -1.14 7.01
CA ALA A 206 12.64 -0.58 6.19
C ALA A 206 12.26 0.85 6.62
N GLN A 207 12.11 1.11 7.91
CA GLN A 207 11.72 2.41 8.45
C GLN A 207 12.69 3.54 8.09
N LYS A 208 14.01 3.26 8.08
CA LYS A 208 15.04 4.26 7.72
C LYS A 208 14.85 4.83 6.31
N ASP A 209 14.40 4.02 5.38
CA ASP A 209 14.23 4.41 3.98
C ASP A 209 12.96 5.26 3.76
N TYR A 210 11.96 5.15 4.64
CA TYR A 210 10.65 5.80 4.45
C TYR A 210 10.55 7.22 5.02
N SER A 211 11.15 7.49 6.17
CA SER A 211 10.95 8.78 6.88
C SER A 211 11.42 10.00 6.08
N THR A 212 12.47 9.86 5.29
CA THR A 212 13.03 10.95 4.47
C THR A 212 12.28 11.16 3.15
N ALA A 213 11.54 10.15 2.66
CA ALA A 213 10.85 10.21 1.38
C ALA A 213 9.46 10.85 1.47
N ILE A 214 8.78 10.78 2.63
CA ILE A 214 7.40 11.24 2.80
C ILE A 214 7.19 12.70 2.39
N PRO A 215 7.95 13.69 2.90
CA PRO A 215 7.75 15.08 2.54
C PRO A 215 7.94 15.35 1.04
N SER A 216 8.94 14.70 0.44
CA SER A 216 9.22 14.84 -0.99
C SER A 216 8.16 14.19 -1.88
N SER A 217 7.60 13.05 -1.44
CA SER A 217 6.49 12.39 -2.14
C SER A 217 5.23 13.25 -2.12
N ILE A 218 4.84 13.79 -0.97
CA ILE A 218 3.71 14.71 -0.84
C ILE A 218 3.91 15.97 -1.70
N ALA A 219 5.10 16.55 -1.63
CA ALA A 219 5.44 17.71 -2.44
C ALA A 219 5.32 17.43 -3.95
N PHE A 220 5.73 16.26 -4.37
CA PHE A 220 5.68 15.83 -5.77
C PHE A 220 4.26 15.55 -6.23
N ILE A 221 3.48 14.80 -5.45
CA ILE A 221 2.12 14.41 -5.80
C ILE A 221 1.24 15.64 -5.98
N TYR A 222 1.26 16.54 -5.02
CA TYR A 222 0.40 17.72 -5.01
C TYR A 222 1.05 18.98 -5.58
N ARG A 223 2.07 18.82 -6.43
CA ARG A 223 2.83 19.94 -7.04
C ARG A 223 1.96 20.91 -7.83
N ASN A 224 0.86 20.45 -8.40
CA ASN A 224 -0.04 21.24 -9.24
C ASN A 224 -1.20 21.87 -8.44
N LEU A 225 -1.28 21.69 -7.13
CA LEU A 225 -2.26 22.37 -6.27
C LEU A 225 -1.72 23.76 -5.87
N THR A 226 -2.60 24.77 -5.90
CA THR A 226 -2.31 26.05 -5.26
C THR A 226 -2.23 25.91 -3.73
N ASN A 227 -1.66 26.87 -3.03
CA ASN A 227 -1.62 26.85 -1.56
C ASN A 227 -3.03 26.88 -0.94
N GLU A 228 -3.97 27.57 -1.57
CA GLU A 228 -5.37 27.60 -1.15
C GLU A 228 -6.05 26.22 -1.31
N GLU A 229 -5.89 25.57 -2.46
CA GLU A 229 -6.41 24.22 -2.70
C GLU A 229 -5.80 23.21 -1.72
N PHE A 230 -4.50 23.34 -1.46
CA PHE A 230 -3.81 22.48 -0.50
C PHE A 230 -4.34 22.69 0.93
N SER A 231 -4.64 23.93 1.31
CA SER A 231 -5.23 24.25 2.62
C SER A 231 -6.63 23.65 2.78
N LYS A 232 -7.48 23.75 1.73
CA LYS A 232 -8.82 23.12 1.74
C LYS A 232 -8.75 21.60 1.85
N MET A 233 -7.74 20.97 1.21
CA MET A 233 -7.49 19.53 1.36
C MET A 233 -7.13 19.18 2.81
N ILE A 234 -6.26 19.96 3.45
CA ILE A 234 -5.90 19.77 4.87
C ILE A 234 -7.14 19.91 5.75
N GLU A 235 -7.96 20.94 5.54
CA GLU A 235 -9.22 21.16 6.29
C GLU A 235 -10.14 19.95 6.20
N PHE A 236 -10.26 19.34 5.02
CA PHE A 236 -11.03 18.11 4.88
C PHE A 236 -10.44 16.98 5.72
N PHE A 237 -9.14 16.70 5.64
CA PHE A 237 -8.52 15.62 6.40
C PHE A 237 -8.46 15.88 7.92
N GLU A 238 -8.55 17.13 8.35
CA GLU A 238 -8.68 17.51 9.77
C GLU A 238 -10.13 17.39 10.27
N SER A 239 -11.14 17.33 9.37
CA SER A 239 -12.54 17.14 9.75
C SER A 239 -12.79 15.73 10.31
N PRO A 240 -13.86 15.53 11.10
CA PRO A 240 -14.25 14.19 11.57
C PRO A 240 -14.45 13.18 10.44
N ALA A 241 -15.09 13.59 9.34
CA ALA A 241 -15.34 12.74 8.19
C ALA A 241 -14.04 12.40 7.44
N GLY A 242 -13.17 13.37 7.21
CA GLY A 242 -11.89 13.18 6.57
C GLY A 242 -10.95 12.29 7.38
N LYS A 243 -10.89 12.48 8.70
CA LYS A 243 -10.13 11.60 9.61
C LYS A 243 -10.63 10.16 9.56
N ASN A 244 -11.94 9.95 9.64
CA ASN A 244 -12.51 8.61 9.58
C ASN A 244 -12.24 7.97 8.20
N PHE A 245 -12.43 8.70 7.13
CA PHE A 245 -12.15 8.24 5.77
C PHE A 245 -10.68 7.82 5.61
N ASN A 246 -9.74 8.68 5.98
CA ASN A 246 -8.32 8.38 5.94
C ASN A 246 -7.97 7.13 6.76
N SER A 247 -8.50 7.02 7.99
CA SER A 247 -8.29 5.85 8.85
C SER A 247 -8.87 4.57 8.23
N ALA A 248 -10.07 4.63 7.64
CA ALA A 248 -10.70 3.50 6.98
C ALA A 248 -9.87 3.02 5.77
N VAL A 249 -9.36 3.96 4.97
CA VAL A 249 -8.48 3.67 3.83
C VAL A 249 -7.16 3.03 4.27
N GLN A 250 -6.49 3.61 5.26
CA GLN A 250 -5.23 3.07 5.79
C GLN A 250 -5.39 1.67 6.36
N THR A 251 -6.46 1.44 7.14
CA THR A 251 -6.78 0.13 7.70
C THR A 251 -7.08 -0.90 6.59
N ALA A 252 -7.81 -0.50 5.57
CA ALA A 252 -8.15 -1.37 4.45
C ALA A 252 -6.92 -1.76 3.62
N LEU A 253 -6.03 -0.80 3.35
CA LEU A 253 -4.80 -1.09 2.63
C LEU A 253 -3.88 -2.01 3.42
N LEU A 254 -3.69 -1.75 4.70
CA LEU A 254 -2.89 -2.61 5.56
C LEU A 254 -3.45 -4.04 5.60
N ALA A 255 -4.76 -4.20 5.70
CA ALA A 255 -5.41 -5.51 5.66
C ALA A 255 -5.13 -6.25 4.33
N ALA A 256 -5.22 -5.55 3.19
CA ALA A 256 -4.92 -6.13 1.89
C ALA A 256 -3.44 -6.53 1.74
N LEU A 257 -2.53 -5.65 2.13
CA LEU A 257 -1.09 -5.92 2.06
C LEU A 257 -0.66 -7.04 3.01
N ASN A 258 -1.19 -7.07 4.23
CA ASN A 258 -0.91 -8.13 5.19
C ASN A 258 -1.42 -9.49 4.69
N SER A 259 -2.61 -9.52 4.07
CA SER A 259 -3.16 -10.73 3.45
C SER A 259 -2.28 -11.26 2.32
N ALA A 260 -1.88 -10.39 1.40
CA ALA A 260 -1.00 -10.75 0.28
C ALA A 260 0.38 -11.21 0.76
N SER A 261 0.94 -10.52 1.76
CA SER A 261 2.22 -10.89 2.35
C SER A 261 2.17 -12.24 3.06
N ALA A 262 1.10 -12.52 3.78
CA ALA A 262 0.89 -13.82 4.42
C ALA A 262 0.77 -14.95 3.37
N GLU A 263 0.07 -14.72 2.27
CA GLU A 263 -0.01 -15.68 1.15
C GLU A 263 1.36 -15.92 0.52
N THR A 264 2.12 -14.86 0.29
CA THR A 264 3.51 -14.96 -0.19
C THR A 264 4.36 -15.80 0.76
N GLY A 265 4.22 -15.62 2.07
CA GLY A 265 4.93 -16.43 3.07
C GLY A 265 4.57 -17.92 3.00
N ARG A 266 3.29 -18.26 2.80
CA ARG A 266 2.85 -19.66 2.59
C ARG A 266 3.43 -20.25 1.30
N GLY A 267 3.40 -19.49 0.22
CA GLY A 267 4.00 -19.92 -1.05
C GLY A 267 5.50 -20.15 -0.96
N GLN A 268 6.23 -19.29 -0.23
CA GLN A 268 7.67 -19.50 0.05
C GLN A 268 7.93 -20.79 0.82
N ALA A 269 7.14 -21.09 1.85
CA ALA A 269 7.27 -22.33 2.60
C ALA A 269 7.06 -23.55 1.69
N SER A 270 6.08 -23.50 0.79
CA SER A 270 5.81 -24.57 -0.19
C SER A 270 7.00 -24.77 -1.13
N ILE A 271 7.62 -23.71 -1.63
CA ILE A 271 8.81 -23.77 -2.49
C ILE A 271 9.97 -24.42 -1.73
N ILE A 272 10.24 -24.01 -0.50
CA ILE A 272 11.30 -24.59 0.35
C ILE A 272 11.06 -26.10 0.54
N MET A 273 9.83 -26.52 0.82
CA MET A 273 9.54 -27.95 1.01
C MET A 273 9.73 -28.77 -0.28
N LEU A 274 9.36 -28.23 -1.43
CA LEU A 274 9.59 -28.89 -2.71
C LEU A 274 11.08 -29.09 -3.02
N GLU A 275 11.90 -28.07 -2.77
CA GLU A 275 13.35 -28.13 -2.97
C GLU A 275 14.00 -29.22 -2.08
N ILE A 276 13.62 -29.29 -0.82
CA ILE A 276 14.16 -30.30 0.10
C ILE A 276 13.74 -31.70 -0.34
N SER A 277 12.50 -31.89 -0.77
CA SER A 277 12.00 -33.18 -1.25
C SER A 277 12.74 -33.63 -2.52
N SER A 278 13.07 -32.71 -3.42
CA SER A 278 13.82 -33.01 -4.64
C SER A 278 15.25 -33.45 -4.32
N LEU A 279 15.93 -32.77 -3.37
CA LEU A 279 17.27 -33.13 -2.92
C LEU A 279 17.31 -34.51 -2.23
N GLN A 280 16.31 -34.83 -1.41
CA GLN A 280 16.22 -36.15 -0.76
C GLN A 280 16.05 -37.28 -1.78
N ASN A 281 15.22 -37.07 -2.81
CA ASN A 281 15.03 -38.05 -3.87
C ASN A 281 16.31 -38.25 -4.73
N PHE A 282 17.08 -37.18 -4.93
CA PHE A 282 18.36 -37.28 -5.65
C PHE A 282 19.42 -38.04 -4.87
N CYS A 283 19.44 -37.95 -3.55
CA CYS A 283 20.40 -38.66 -2.69
C CYS A 283 19.98 -40.14 -2.42
N ALA A 284 18.75 -40.51 -2.73
CA ALA A 284 18.23 -41.87 -2.51
C ALA A 284 18.37 -42.80 -3.74
N ASN A 285 18.70 -42.22 -4.90
CA ASN A 285 18.99 -42.95 -6.16
C ASN A 285 20.50 -42.93 -6.43
#